data_15cc0d10d14d31b347ca344ac14abb0f
#
_entry.id   15cc0d10d14d31b347ca344ac14abb0f
#
_cell.length_a   1.000
_cell.length_b   1.000
_cell.length_c   1.000
_cell.angle_alpha   90.00
_cell.angle_beta   90.00
_cell.angle_gamma   90.00
#
_symmetry.space_group_name_H-M   'P 1'
#
loop_
_entity.id
_entity.type
_entity.pdbx_description
1 polymer ?
#
loop_
_entity_poly.entity_id
_entity_poly.type
_entity_poly.pdbx_seq_one_letter_code
_entity_poly.pdbx_strand_id
1 'polypeptide(L)'
;MPQPIASPVTLDNAQSLSGTPKMAAQNVNFFYGSSQALFDVSLTFPERQVTALIGPSGCGKSTFLRCLNRMNDLIPGTRTEGLITLDKEDINAPNFDVVNLRRRVGMVFQKPTPFPKTIFENVAYGLRVNGERDESLIADKVEESTLKQSGAAGVIKKGKGVQVIYGPLSGGQQQRLCIARALAVEPEVLLMDEPASALDPIATQRIEEGIHELKSQLSIVIVTHSMQQAARVSDRTAFFYMGKLIECDLTEKIFTNPSLKQTEDYITGRFG
;
A
#
# COMPACT_ATOMS: atom_id res chain seq x y z
N MET A 1 -18.08 3.29 32.87
CA MET A 1 -17.60 1.90 32.78
C MET A 1 -17.31 1.63 31.30
N PRO A 2 -16.11 1.22 30.91
CA PRO A 2 -15.84 0.88 29.53
C PRO A 2 -16.64 -0.38 29.15
N GLN A 3 -17.32 -0.33 28.01
CA GLN A 3 -18.06 -1.47 27.47
C GLN A 3 -17.10 -2.61 27.10
N PRO A 4 -17.52 -3.89 27.21
CA PRO A 4 -16.67 -5.03 26.88
C PRO A 4 -16.32 -4.99 25.39
N ILE A 5 -15.03 -5.14 25.10
CA ILE A 5 -14.46 -5.24 23.76
C ILE A 5 -15.03 -6.53 23.13
N ALA A 6 -15.69 -6.39 21.99
CA ALA A 6 -16.18 -7.54 21.23
C ALA A 6 -15.06 -8.54 20.96
N SER A 7 -15.38 -9.83 21.04
CA SER A 7 -14.46 -10.92 20.73
C SER A 7 -13.91 -10.81 19.32
N PRO A 8 -12.66 -11.21 19.05
CA PRO A 8 -12.07 -11.11 17.72
C PRO A 8 -12.88 -11.89 16.69
N VAL A 9 -13.02 -11.29 15.51
CA VAL A 9 -13.69 -11.92 14.36
C VAL A 9 -12.91 -13.19 14.01
N THR A 10 -13.56 -14.34 14.16
CA THR A 10 -13.01 -15.64 13.76
C THR A 10 -12.86 -15.68 12.23
N LEU A 11 -11.80 -16.32 11.75
CA LEU A 11 -11.42 -16.53 10.34
C LEU A 11 -12.55 -17.07 9.42
N ASP A 12 -13.63 -17.59 9.96
CA ASP A 12 -14.73 -18.21 9.19
C ASP A 12 -15.49 -17.23 8.29
N ASN A 13 -15.50 -15.92 8.60
CA ASN A 13 -16.14 -14.92 7.74
C ASN A 13 -15.19 -14.35 6.65
N ALA A 14 -13.89 -14.55 6.76
CA ALA A 14 -12.91 -14.06 5.76
C ALA A 14 -12.73 -15.02 4.58
N GLN A 15 -13.14 -16.29 4.73
CA GLN A 15 -12.91 -17.35 3.73
C GLN A 15 -13.94 -17.39 2.58
N SER A 16 -15.05 -16.66 2.65
CA SER A 16 -16.11 -16.71 1.63
C SER A 16 -15.97 -15.71 0.49
N LEU A 17 -14.96 -14.82 0.52
CA LEU A 17 -14.75 -13.83 -0.54
C LEU A 17 -13.79 -14.40 -1.59
N SER A 18 -14.32 -14.68 -2.78
CA SER A 18 -13.68 -15.33 -3.91
C SER A 18 -12.36 -14.65 -4.33
N GLY A 19 -11.26 -15.41 -4.35
CA GLY A 19 -9.95 -15.04 -4.89
C GLY A 19 -8.81 -15.78 -4.20
N THR A 20 -7.81 -16.20 -4.97
CA THR A 20 -6.58 -16.75 -4.40
C THR A 20 -5.86 -15.64 -3.64
N PRO A 21 -5.51 -15.81 -2.35
CA PRO A 21 -4.79 -14.78 -1.62
C PRO A 21 -3.37 -14.63 -2.16
N LYS A 22 -3.02 -13.42 -2.58
CA LYS A 22 -1.64 -13.05 -2.99
C LYS A 22 -0.75 -12.90 -1.76
N MET A 23 -1.28 -12.25 -0.73
CA MET A 23 -0.66 -12.13 0.58
C MET A 23 -1.66 -12.51 1.67
N ALA A 24 -1.16 -13.02 2.78
CA ALA A 24 -1.96 -13.26 3.98
C ALA A 24 -1.16 -12.96 5.23
N ALA A 25 -1.84 -12.40 6.22
CA ALA A 25 -1.37 -12.21 7.58
C ALA A 25 -2.23 -13.08 8.51
N GLN A 26 -1.62 -13.82 9.44
CA GLN A 26 -2.30 -14.66 10.40
C GLN A 26 -1.73 -14.42 11.79
N ASN A 27 -2.60 -14.01 12.72
CA ASN A 27 -2.29 -13.75 14.12
C ASN A 27 -1.06 -12.83 14.31
N VAL A 28 -0.96 -11.80 13.47
CA VAL A 28 0.19 -10.89 13.49
C VAL A 28 0.15 -9.98 14.71
N ASN A 29 1.21 -10.06 15.51
CA ASN A 29 1.51 -9.17 16.61
C ASN A 29 2.78 -8.40 16.27
N PHE A 30 2.82 -7.11 16.59
CA PHE A 30 3.99 -6.28 16.32
C PHE A 30 4.35 -5.42 17.53
N PHE A 31 5.65 -5.31 17.80
CA PHE A 31 6.17 -4.62 18.96
C PHE A 31 7.27 -3.61 18.59
N TYR A 32 7.22 -2.44 19.21
CA TYR A 32 8.32 -1.47 19.28
C TYR A 32 8.96 -1.59 20.66
N GLY A 33 10.09 -2.28 20.76
CA GLY A 33 10.67 -2.63 22.07
C GLY A 33 9.70 -3.46 22.90
N SER A 34 9.29 -2.93 24.07
CA SER A 34 8.29 -3.55 24.96
C SER A 34 6.85 -3.15 24.64
N SER A 35 6.62 -2.14 23.78
CA SER A 35 5.28 -1.65 23.48
C SER A 35 4.66 -2.41 22.32
N GLN A 36 3.52 -3.05 22.53
CA GLN A 36 2.78 -3.72 21.48
C GLN A 36 1.93 -2.73 20.68
N ALA A 37 2.05 -2.75 19.37
CA ALA A 37 1.35 -1.86 18.44
C ALA A 37 0.28 -2.57 17.61
N LEU A 38 0.42 -3.88 17.35
CA LEU A 38 -0.58 -4.70 16.66
C LEU A 38 -0.93 -5.91 17.50
N PHE A 39 -2.19 -6.27 17.54
CA PHE A 39 -2.76 -7.31 18.37
C PHE A 39 -3.55 -8.30 17.50
N ASP A 40 -2.98 -9.48 17.25
CA ASP A 40 -3.63 -10.63 16.62
C ASP A 40 -4.32 -10.30 15.29
N VAL A 41 -3.62 -9.57 14.41
CA VAL A 41 -4.17 -9.13 13.13
C VAL A 41 -4.13 -10.26 12.12
N SER A 42 -5.31 -10.67 11.61
CA SER A 42 -5.44 -11.68 10.56
C SER A 42 -6.20 -11.07 9.38
N LEU A 43 -5.56 -11.00 8.19
CA LEU A 43 -6.12 -10.37 7.00
C LEU A 43 -5.53 -11.01 5.73
N THR A 44 -6.37 -11.23 4.72
CA THR A 44 -5.95 -11.73 3.41
C THR A 44 -6.08 -10.65 2.35
N PHE A 45 -5.15 -10.65 1.39
CA PHE A 45 -5.12 -9.73 0.26
C PHE A 45 -5.23 -10.55 -1.03
N PRO A 46 -6.41 -10.55 -1.69
CA PRO A 46 -6.61 -11.27 -2.92
C PRO A 46 -5.77 -10.70 -4.07
N GLU A 47 -5.51 -11.53 -5.08
CA GLU A 47 -4.86 -11.07 -6.30
C GLU A 47 -5.70 -10.04 -7.03
N ARG A 48 -5.02 -9.01 -7.58
CA ARG A 48 -5.63 -8.00 -8.46
C ARG A 48 -6.86 -7.31 -7.87
N GLN A 49 -6.80 -7.08 -6.57
CA GLN A 49 -7.81 -6.30 -5.84
C GLN A 49 -7.14 -5.18 -5.05
N VAL A 50 -7.93 -4.14 -4.80
CA VAL A 50 -7.54 -3.04 -3.91
C VAL A 50 -8.16 -3.27 -2.54
N THR A 51 -7.30 -3.37 -1.51
CA THR A 51 -7.74 -3.42 -0.11
C THR A 51 -7.39 -2.11 0.58
N ALA A 52 -8.40 -1.38 1.07
CA ALA A 52 -8.19 -0.19 1.87
C ALA A 52 -8.09 -0.52 3.36
N LEU A 53 -7.12 0.06 4.05
CA LEU A 53 -7.00 0.04 5.51
C LEU A 53 -7.44 1.41 6.04
N ILE A 54 -8.55 1.45 6.78
CA ILE A 54 -9.11 2.66 7.36
C ILE A 54 -9.08 2.60 8.90
N GLY A 55 -9.23 3.74 9.55
CA GLY A 55 -9.25 3.84 11.01
C GLY A 55 -8.59 5.14 11.50
N PRO A 56 -8.72 5.48 12.79
CA PRO A 56 -8.14 6.68 13.38
C PRO A 56 -6.62 6.76 13.21
N SER A 57 -6.06 7.96 13.29
CA SER A 57 -4.62 8.16 13.31
C SER A 57 -3.99 7.41 14.50
N GLY A 58 -2.82 6.78 14.28
CA GLY A 58 -2.12 6.02 15.31
C GLY A 58 -2.69 4.64 15.64
N CYS A 59 -3.75 4.16 14.97
CA CYS A 59 -4.35 2.84 15.27
C CYS A 59 -3.58 1.63 14.69
N GLY A 60 -2.39 1.82 14.09
CA GLY A 60 -1.53 0.73 13.65
C GLY A 60 -1.55 0.42 12.15
N LYS A 61 -2.34 1.10 11.30
CA LYS A 61 -2.45 0.83 9.84
C LYS A 61 -1.12 0.84 9.11
N SER A 62 -0.36 1.94 9.24
CA SER A 62 0.95 2.07 8.59
C SER A 62 1.98 1.10 9.17
N THR A 63 1.88 0.77 10.47
CA THR A 63 2.71 -0.28 11.08
C THR A 63 2.41 -1.63 10.44
N PHE A 64 1.13 -1.99 10.30
CA PHE A 64 0.72 -3.24 9.66
C PHE A 64 1.11 -3.27 8.18
N LEU A 65 0.87 -2.17 7.43
CA LEU A 65 1.28 -2.06 6.03
C LEU A 65 2.77 -2.34 5.86
N ARG A 66 3.63 -1.79 6.73
CA ARG A 66 5.09 -1.98 6.70
C ARG A 66 5.55 -3.36 7.14
N CYS A 67 4.72 -4.14 7.85
CA CYS A 67 5.00 -5.55 8.12
C CYS A 67 4.96 -6.38 6.82
N LEU A 68 4.08 -6.03 5.87
CA LEU A 68 3.88 -6.80 4.63
C LEU A 68 5.12 -6.83 3.70
N ASN A 69 6.06 -5.89 3.85
CA ASN A 69 7.32 -5.87 3.10
C ASN A 69 8.57 -5.76 4.00
N ARG A 70 8.41 -6.04 5.29
CA ARG A 70 9.50 -6.02 6.27
C ARG A 70 10.22 -4.67 6.39
N MET A 71 9.53 -3.55 6.08
CA MET A 71 10.12 -2.22 6.26
C MET A 71 10.33 -1.86 7.73
N ASN A 72 9.58 -2.47 8.64
CA ASN A 72 9.76 -2.26 10.06
C ASN A 72 11.08 -2.84 10.60
N ASP A 73 11.70 -3.81 9.92
CA ASP A 73 13.01 -4.37 10.27
C ASP A 73 14.12 -3.31 10.28
N LEU A 74 13.92 -2.17 9.62
CA LEU A 74 14.85 -1.05 9.63
C LEU A 74 14.82 -0.24 10.94
N ILE A 75 13.85 -0.51 11.81
CA ILE A 75 13.69 0.17 13.09
C ILE A 75 14.26 -0.73 14.18
N PRO A 76 15.35 -0.32 14.88
CA PRO A 76 15.95 -1.14 15.93
C PRO A 76 14.96 -1.49 17.04
N GLY A 77 15.03 -2.72 17.51
CA GLY A 77 14.21 -3.20 18.64
C GLY A 77 12.76 -3.54 18.25
N THR A 78 12.43 -3.63 16.96
CA THR A 78 11.12 -4.12 16.54
C THR A 78 11.07 -5.65 16.48
N ARG A 79 9.88 -6.21 16.68
CA ARG A 79 9.61 -7.64 16.61
C ARG A 79 8.24 -7.89 16.01
N THR A 80 8.18 -8.80 15.04
CA THR A 80 6.93 -9.31 14.44
C THR A 80 6.74 -10.76 14.88
N GLU A 81 5.55 -11.11 15.33
CA GLU A 81 5.12 -12.48 15.64
C GLU A 81 3.90 -12.82 14.78
N GLY A 82 3.62 -14.10 14.59
CA GLY A 82 2.59 -14.57 13.68
C GLY A 82 3.16 -14.88 12.29
N LEU A 83 2.29 -15.16 11.34
CA LEU A 83 2.67 -15.58 9.99
C LEU A 83 2.24 -14.53 8.98
N ILE A 84 3.17 -14.11 8.11
CA ILE A 84 2.87 -13.29 6.93
C ILE A 84 3.39 -14.01 5.70
N THR A 85 2.53 -14.24 4.71
CA THR A 85 2.90 -14.98 3.52
C THR A 85 2.72 -14.16 2.25
N LEU A 86 3.62 -14.38 1.28
CA LEU A 86 3.50 -13.99 -0.12
C LEU A 86 3.52 -15.27 -0.97
N ASP A 87 2.48 -15.52 -1.76
CA ASP A 87 2.32 -16.78 -2.51
C ASP A 87 2.50 -18.03 -1.63
N LYS A 88 1.99 -17.99 -0.40
CA LYS A 88 2.09 -19.04 0.63
C LYS A 88 3.47 -19.20 1.27
N GLU A 89 4.49 -18.47 0.85
CA GLU A 89 5.82 -18.49 1.46
C GLU A 89 5.89 -17.51 2.63
N ASP A 90 6.40 -17.95 3.79
CA ASP A 90 6.57 -17.11 4.97
C ASP A 90 7.67 -16.07 4.73
N ILE A 91 7.27 -14.79 4.65
CA ILE A 91 8.21 -13.69 4.44
C ILE A 91 9.12 -13.40 5.64
N ASN A 92 8.79 -13.91 6.83
CA ASN A 92 9.58 -13.75 8.05
C ASN A 92 10.53 -14.94 8.31
N ALA A 93 10.54 -15.95 7.43
CA ALA A 93 11.47 -17.07 7.54
C ALA A 93 12.93 -16.58 7.57
N PRO A 94 13.82 -17.21 8.37
CA PRO A 94 15.19 -16.74 8.57
C PRO A 94 16.02 -16.57 7.27
N ASN A 95 15.75 -17.39 6.28
CA ASN A 95 16.48 -17.40 5.00
C ASN A 95 15.70 -16.73 3.86
N PHE A 96 14.62 -16.01 4.16
CA PHE A 96 13.83 -15.35 3.12
C PHE A 96 14.60 -14.15 2.54
N ASP A 97 14.64 -14.05 1.22
CA ASP A 97 15.31 -12.94 0.53
C ASP A 97 14.48 -11.65 0.61
N VAL A 98 14.88 -10.78 1.54
CA VAL A 98 14.21 -9.48 1.77
C VAL A 98 14.38 -8.52 0.60
N VAL A 99 15.45 -8.61 -0.18
CA VAL A 99 15.67 -7.77 -1.37
C VAL A 99 14.66 -8.17 -2.45
N ASN A 100 14.52 -9.46 -2.69
CA ASN A 100 13.52 -9.97 -3.61
C ASN A 100 12.08 -9.69 -3.12
N LEU A 101 11.81 -9.80 -1.81
CA LEU A 101 10.52 -9.39 -1.23
C LEU A 101 10.18 -7.95 -1.62
N ARG A 102 11.08 -7.00 -1.37
CA ARG A 102 10.85 -5.57 -1.62
C ARG A 102 10.80 -5.21 -3.09
N ARG A 103 11.32 -6.06 -3.97
CA ARG A 103 11.09 -5.97 -5.42
C ARG A 103 9.67 -6.37 -5.78
N ARG A 104 9.18 -7.52 -5.23
CA ARG A 104 7.83 -8.05 -5.48
C ARG A 104 6.74 -7.26 -4.78
N VAL A 105 7.04 -6.69 -3.59
CA VAL A 105 6.12 -5.90 -2.76
C VAL A 105 6.64 -4.48 -2.64
N GLY A 106 6.29 -3.67 -3.64
CA GLY A 106 6.67 -2.25 -3.73
C GLY A 106 5.95 -1.39 -2.69
N MET A 107 6.54 -0.23 -2.35
CA MET A 107 5.94 0.68 -1.38
C MET A 107 6.03 2.15 -1.82
N VAL A 108 4.92 2.84 -1.65
CA VAL A 108 4.79 4.30 -1.81
C VAL A 108 4.47 4.90 -0.45
N PHE A 109 5.30 5.84 -0.01
CA PHE A 109 5.19 6.48 1.29
C PHE A 109 4.27 7.71 1.25
N GLN A 110 3.74 8.10 2.40
CA GLN A 110 2.92 9.28 2.59
C GLN A 110 3.62 10.56 2.11
N LYS A 111 4.87 10.75 2.54
CA LYS A 111 5.70 11.86 2.07
C LYS A 111 6.47 11.43 0.82
N PRO A 112 6.26 12.09 -0.33
CA PRO A 112 7.05 11.80 -1.50
C PRO A 112 8.54 12.10 -1.25
N THR A 113 9.39 11.16 -1.63
CA THR A 113 10.84 11.24 -1.45
C THR A 113 11.56 10.92 -2.76
N PRO A 114 11.42 11.79 -3.79
CA PRO A 114 12.22 11.63 -5.00
C PRO A 114 13.71 11.82 -4.67
N PHE A 115 14.56 11.05 -5.35
CA PHE A 115 16.01 11.28 -5.25
C PHE A 115 16.37 12.62 -5.90
N PRO A 116 17.45 13.29 -5.48
CA PRO A 116 17.96 14.52 -6.11
C PRO A 116 18.65 14.19 -7.45
N LYS A 117 17.88 13.62 -8.36
CA LYS A 117 18.27 13.12 -9.67
C LYS A 117 17.18 13.44 -10.68
N THR A 118 17.43 13.16 -11.96
CA THR A 118 16.43 13.32 -13.01
C THR A 118 15.24 12.39 -12.81
N ILE A 119 14.12 12.66 -13.48
CA ILE A 119 12.94 11.77 -13.46
C ILE A 119 13.33 10.38 -13.97
N PHE A 120 14.07 10.34 -15.09
CA PHE A 120 14.58 9.09 -15.65
C PHE A 120 15.39 8.28 -14.63
N GLU A 121 16.37 8.92 -14.00
CA GLU A 121 17.22 8.26 -13.00
C GLU A 121 16.48 7.83 -11.74
N ASN A 122 15.41 8.54 -11.35
CA ASN A 122 14.55 8.11 -10.27
C ASN A 122 13.85 6.81 -10.60
N VAL A 123 13.26 6.70 -11.79
CA VAL A 123 12.51 5.52 -12.22
C VAL A 123 13.46 4.37 -12.58
N ALA A 124 14.54 4.64 -13.30
CA ALA A 124 15.56 3.67 -13.69
C ALA A 124 16.33 3.06 -12.50
N TYR A 125 16.35 3.77 -11.35
CA TYR A 125 17.15 3.36 -10.19
C TYR A 125 16.88 1.93 -9.74
N GLY A 126 15.61 1.58 -9.58
CA GLY A 126 15.21 0.23 -9.15
C GLY A 126 15.63 -0.85 -10.14
N LEU A 127 15.51 -0.59 -11.43
CA LEU A 127 15.93 -1.54 -12.49
C LEU A 127 17.43 -1.80 -12.42
N ARG A 128 18.25 -0.74 -12.31
CA ARG A 128 19.71 -0.85 -12.24
C ARG A 128 20.18 -1.56 -10.96
N VAL A 129 19.56 -1.26 -9.82
CA VAL A 129 19.87 -1.94 -8.55
C VAL A 129 19.54 -3.43 -8.61
N ASN A 130 18.48 -3.80 -9.33
CA ASN A 130 18.12 -5.21 -9.58
C ASN A 130 18.93 -5.88 -10.68
N GLY A 131 19.98 -5.23 -11.20
CA GLY A 131 20.95 -5.83 -12.11
C GLY A 131 20.68 -5.62 -13.60
N GLU A 132 19.61 -4.86 -13.97
CA GLU A 132 19.39 -4.52 -15.37
C GLU A 132 20.53 -3.63 -15.92
N ARG A 133 21.04 -3.97 -17.08
CA ARG A 133 22.17 -3.29 -17.76
C ARG A 133 21.84 -2.85 -19.17
N ASP A 134 20.75 -3.34 -19.75
CA ASP A 134 20.31 -2.91 -21.07
C ASP A 134 19.63 -1.54 -20.98
N GLU A 135 20.33 -0.50 -21.42
CA GLU A 135 19.83 0.88 -21.39
C GLU A 135 18.61 1.08 -22.30
N SER A 136 18.44 0.27 -23.37
CA SER A 136 17.22 0.34 -24.21
C SER A 136 16.02 -0.20 -23.45
N LEU A 137 16.16 -1.35 -22.81
CA LEU A 137 15.10 -1.94 -21.97
C LEU A 137 14.77 -1.05 -20.78
N ILE A 138 15.79 -0.45 -20.15
CA ILE A 138 15.57 0.53 -19.06
C ILE A 138 14.75 1.72 -19.58
N ALA A 139 15.08 2.26 -20.74
CA ALA A 139 14.34 3.39 -21.32
C ALA A 139 12.88 3.04 -21.62
N ASP A 140 12.62 1.87 -22.20
CA ASP A 140 11.26 1.40 -22.49
C ASP A 140 10.43 1.24 -21.20
N LYS A 141 10.99 0.61 -20.17
CA LYS A 141 10.33 0.45 -18.87
C LYS A 141 10.10 1.76 -18.13
N VAL A 142 11.03 2.71 -18.24
CA VAL A 142 10.85 4.06 -17.67
C VAL A 142 9.72 4.78 -18.38
N GLU A 143 9.66 4.72 -19.72
CA GLU A 143 8.57 5.33 -20.50
C GLU A 143 7.23 4.69 -20.12
N GLU A 144 7.12 3.37 -20.11
CA GLU A 144 5.91 2.65 -19.74
C GLU A 144 5.41 3.00 -18.33
N SER A 145 6.30 2.94 -17.33
CA SER A 145 5.94 3.22 -15.93
C SER A 145 5.50 4.65 -15.71
N THR A 146 6.08 5.59 -16.49
CA THR A 146 5.74 7.00 -16.40
C THR A 146 4.44 7.31 -17.14
N LEU A 147 4.14 6.62 -18.24
CA LEU A 147 2.89 6.75 -18.98
C LEU A 147 1.70 6.18 -18.19
N LYS A 148 1.87 5.05 -17.49
CA LYS A 148 0.86 4.48 -16.60
C LYS A 148 0.45 5.44 -15.46
N GLN A 149 1.27 6.43 -15.16
CA GLN A 149 0.96 7.50 -14.23
C GLN A 149 0.61 8.79 -14.99
N SER A 150 -0.48 8.76 -15.76
CA SER A 150 -0.94 9.85 -16.62
C SER A 150 -0.91 11.20 -15.89
N GLY A 151 0.04 12.07 -16.27
CA GLY A 151 0.29 13.38 -15.64
C GLY A 151 1.74 13.61 -15.16
N ALA A 152 2.60 12.58 -15.05
CA ALA A 152 4.04 12.77 -15.13
C ALA A 152 4.46 12.95 -16.61
N ALA A 153 3.56 12.59 -17.54
CA ALA A 153 3.74 12.61 -18.99
C ALA A 153 3.98 14.00 -19.62
N GLY A 154 3.92 15.10 -18.87
CA GLY A 154 4.35 16.41 -19.37
C GLY A 154 5.86 16.49 -19.68
N VAL A 155 6.61 15.40 -19.52
CA VAL A 155 8.07 15.43 -19.48
C VAL A 155 8.77 14.44 -20.40
N ILE A 156 8.07 13.43 -20.92
CA ILE A 156 8.68 12.48 -21.86
C ILE A 156 8.21 12.79 -23.27
N LYS A 157 8.99 13.58 -24.01
CA LYS A 157 8.88 13.61 -25.48
C LYS A 157 9.67 12.42 -26.04
N LYS A 158 8.99 11.58 -26.84
CA LYS A 158 9.62 10.57 -27.70
C LYS A 158 10.82 11.14 -28.44
N GLY A 159 11.97 10.51 -28.31
CA GLY A 159 13.15 10.76 -29.15
C GLY A 159 14.33 11.35 -28.40
N LYS A 160 15.39 10.56 -28.27
CA LYS A 160 16.77 10.95 -27.89
C LYS A 160 16.92 11.97 -26.76
N GLY A 161 16.90 11.46 -25.54
CA GLY A 161 17.25 12.23 -24.35
C GLY A 161 16.02 12.60 -23.54
N VAL A 162 15.79 11.83 -22.46
CA VAL A 162 14.84 12.18 -21.40
C VAL A 162 15.28 13.53 -20.81
N GLN A 163 14.63 14.59 -21.24
CA GLN A 163 14.97 15.92 -20.75
C GLN A 163 14.49 16.08 -19.31
N VAL A 164 15.40 16.53 -18.50
CA VAL A 164 15.24 17.03 -17.14
C VAL A 164 14.13 18.07 -17.10
N ILE A 165 13.16 17.93 -16.20
CA ILE A 165 12.33 19.08 -15.82
C ILE A 165 13.25 20.04 -15.05
N TYR A 166 13.52 21.19 -15.64
CA TYR A 166 14.11 22.30 -14.91
C TYR A 166 12.99 22.98 -14.12
N GLY A 167 12.89 22.66 -12.84
CA GLY A 167 11.96 23.28 -11.91
C GLY A 167 11.55 22.34 -10.76
N PRO A 168 11.09 22.88 -9.62
CA PRO A 168 10.60 22.07 -8.54
C PRO A 168 9.29 21.38 -8.97
N LEU A 169 9.25 20.05 -8.83
CA LEU A 169 8.02 19.28 -9.02
C LEU A 169 7.01 19.67 -7.95
N SER A 170 5.72 19.81 -8.33
CA SER A 170 4.64 19.91 -7.35
C SER A 170 4.55 18.65 -6.50
N GLY A 171 3.92 18.73 -5.31
CA GLY A 171 3.74 17.56 -4.44
C GLY A 171 3.09 16.38 -5.15
N GLY A 172 2.04 16.63 -5.95
CA GLY A 172 1.40 15.59 -6.74
C GLY A 172 2.28 15.00 -7.84
N GLN A 173 3.15 15.80 -8.47
CA GLN A 173 4.12 15.31 -9.44
C GLN A 173 5.20 14.45 -8.77
N GLN A 174 5.68 14.87 -7.59
CA GLN A 174 6.64 14.09 -6.81
C GLN A 174 6.04 12.73 -6.38
N GLN A 175 4.78 12.72 -5.95
CA GLN A 175 4.10 11.49 -5.57
C GLN A 175 3.94 10.53 -6.75
N ARG A 176 3.50 11.03 -7.91
CA ARG A 176 3.40 10.22 -9.12
C ARG A 176 4.77 9.69 -9.58
N LEU A 177 5.84 10.48 -9.44
CA LEU A 177 7.20 10.01 -9.70
C LEU A 177 7.60 8.86 -8.76
N CYS A 178 7.25 8.93 -7.47
CA CYS A 178 7.50 7.86 -6.51
C CYS A 178 6.68 6.59 -6.85
N ILE A 179 5.45 6.75 -7.36
CA ILE A 179 4.63 5.63 -7.83
C ILE A 179 5.26 5.00 -9.09
N ALA A 180 5.63 5.82 -10.09
CA ALA A 180 6.30 5.34 -11.31
C ALA A 180 7.61 4.60 -10.99
N ARG A 181 8.40 5.11 -10.04
CA ARG A 181 9.61 4.44 -9.56
C ARG A 181 9.32 3.06 -8.93
N ALA A 182 8.24 2.95 -8.15
CA ALA A 182 7.85 1.68 -7.56
C ALA A 182 7.34 0.68 -8.60
N LEU A 183 6.66 1.15 -9.64
CA LEU A 183 6.12 0.31 -10.72
C LEU A 183 7.17 -0.19 -11.73
N ALA A 184 8.28 0.54 -11.89
CA ALA A 184 9.31 0.23 -12.88
C ALA A 184 9.93 -1.17 -12.68
N VAL A 185 9.95 -1.67 -11.46
CA VAL A 185 10.45 -3.01 -11.13
C VAL A 185 9.39 -4.11 -11.23
N GLU A 186 8.20 -3.77 -11.75
CA GLU A 186 7.07 -4.69 -11.97
C GLU A 186 6.68 -5.45 -10.71
N PRO A 187 6.28 -4.76 -9.63
CA PRO A 187 5.88 -5.42 -8.40
C PRO A 187 4.57 -6.19 -8.59
N GLU A 188 4.38 -7.24 -7.81
CA GLU A 188 3.14 -8.03 -7.75
C GLU A 188 2.13 -7.44 -6.77
N VAL A 189 2.62 -6.73 -5.75
CA VAL A 189 1.84 -6.02 -4.74
C VAL A 189 2.38 -4.60 -4.58
N LEU A 190 1.49 -3.62 -4.52
CA LEU A 190 1.84 -2.23 -4.26
C LEU A 190 1.21 -1.76 -2.95
N LEU A 191 2.05 -1.42 -1.99
CA LEU A 191 1.65 -0.84 -0.71
C LEU A 191 1.67 0.69 -0.82
N MET A 192 0.58 1.35 -0.41
CA MET A 192 0.46 2.80 -0.45
C MET A 192 0.08 3.34 0.93
N ASP A 193 0.98 4.09 1.56
CA ASP A 193 0.76 4.70 2.87
C ASP A 193 0.28 6.14 2.67
N GLU A 194 -1.03 6.40 2.74
CA GLU A 194 -1.68 7.70 2.58
C GLU A 194 -1.21 8.50 1.35
N PRO A 195 -1.25 7.94 0.13
CA PRO A 195 -0.57 8.49 -1.05
C PRO A 195 -1.09 9.85 -1.52
N ALA A 196 -2.26 10.28 -1.06
CA ALA A 196 -2.91 11.52 -1.48
C ALA A 196 -3.17 12.51 -0.33
N SER A 197 -2.69 12.24 0.90
CA SER A 197 -3.06 13.01 2.10
C SER A 197 -2.68 14.49 2.08
N ALA A 198 -1.66 14.87 1.30
CA ALA A 198 -1.16 16.25 1.20
C ALA A 198 -1.34 16.84 -0.21
N LEU A 199 -2.24 16.28 -1.02
CA LEU A 199 -2.43 16.68 -2.41
C LEU A 199 -3.74 17.45 -2.61
N ASP A 200 -3.75 18.28 -3.66
CA ASP A 200 -4.97 18.93 -4.12
C ASP A 200 -5.96 17.92 -4.75
N PRO A 201 -7.25 18.27 -4.90
CA PRO A 201 -8.26 17.36 -5.42
C PRO A 201 -7.96 16.80 -6.81
N ILE A 202 -7.34 17.59 -7.70
CA ILE A 202 -7.00 17.18 -9.07
C ILE A 202 -5.88 16.15 -9.04
N ALA A 203 -4.84 16.38 -8.23
CA ALA A 203 -3.75 15.43 -8.06
C ALA A 203 -4.22 14.14 -7.41
N THR A 204 -5.14 14.23 -6.43
CA THR A 204 -5.77 13.08 -5.78
C THR A 204 -6.55 12.23 -6.78
N GLN A 205 -7.40 12.85 -7.60
CA GLN A 205 -8.18 12.16 -8.63
C GLN A 205 -7.28 11.38 -9.60
N ARG A 206 -6.17 11.97 -10.03
CA ARG A 206 -5.21 11.29 -10.93
C ARG A 206 -4.57 10.06 -10.30
N ILE A 207 -4.30 10.08 -8.99
CA ILE A 207 -3.80 8.91 -8.28
C ILE A 207 -4.89 7.83 -8.21
N GLU A 208 -6.13 8.20 -7.95
CA GLU A 208 -7.27 7.28 -7.90
C GLU A 208 -7.52 6.61 -9.27
N GLU A 209 -7.47 7.38 -10.36
CA GLU A 209 -7.52 6.85 -11.73
C GLU A 209 -6.41 5.84 -12.00
N GLY A 210 -5.17 6.18 -11.61
CA GLY A 210 -4.02 5.26 -11.71
C GLY A 210 -4.20 3.98 -10.90
N ILE A 211 -4.78 4.03 -9.71
CA ILE A 211 -5.11 2.83 -8.91
C ILE A 211 -6.09 1.93 -9.65
N HIS A 212 -7.13 2.50 -10.27
CA HIS A 212 -8.11 1.74 -11.05
C HIS A 212 -7.49 1.03 -12.26
N GLU A 213 -6.56 1.67 -12.95
CA GLU A 213 -5.84 1.07 -14.07
C GLU A 213 -4.92 -0.07 -13.60
N LEU A 214 -4.19 0.16 -12.51
CA LEU A 214 -3.19 -0.77 -11.99
C LEU A 214 -3.79 -2.04 -11.38
N LYS A 215 -5.00 -1.99 -10.80
CA LYS A 215 -5.60 -3.14 -10.13
C LYS A 215 -5.81 -4.36 -11.03
N SER A 216 -5.86 -4.15 -12.35
CA SER A 216 -5.94 -5.25 -13.31
C SER A 216 -4.64 -6.06 -13.44
N GLN A 217 -3.53 -5.49 -13.00
CA GLN A 217 -2.18 -6.06 -13.17
C GLN A 217 -1.57 -6.51 -11.84
N LEU A 218 -1.85 -5.81 -10.73
CA LEU A 218 -1.23 -6.07 -9.43
C LEU A 218 -2.24 -5.90 -8.29
N SER A 219 -1.92 -6.45 -7.13
CA SER A 219 -2.69 -6.25 -5.91
C SER A 219 -2.28 -4.95 -5.23
N ILE A 220 -3.22 -4.20 -4.67
CA ILE A 220 -2.93 -2.92 -4.02
C ILE A 220 -3.44 -2.93 -2.59
N VAL A 221 -2.60 -2.49 -1.65
CA VAL A 221 -3.01 -2.23 -0.26
C VAL A 221 -2.80 -0.75 0.01
N ILE A 222 -3.88 -0.02 0.29
CA ILE A 222 -3.83 1.42 0.53
C ILE A 222 -4.25 1.76 1.95
N VAL A 223 -3.42 2.49 2.68
CA VAL A 223 -3.82 3.16 3.91
C VAL A 223 -4.37 4.53 3.56
N THR A 224 -5.54 4.87 4.05
CA THR A 224 -6.12 6.20 3.91
C THR A 224 -6.97 6.57 5.13
N HIS A 225 -6.99 7.84 5.46
CA HIS A 225 -7.94 8.40 6.42
C HIS A 225 -9.17 9.03 5.73
N SER A 226 -9.18 9.09 4.39
CA SER A 226 -10.32 9.55 3.62
C SER A 226 -11.29 8.42 3.32
N MET A 227 -12.47 8.45 3.97
CA MET A 227 -13.55 7.49 3.71
C MET A 227 -13.99 7.52 2.25
N GLN A 228 -14.07 8.73 1.67
CA GLN A 228 -14.46 8.91 0.27
C GLN A 228 -13.44 8.28 -0.69
N GLN A 229 -12.15 8.42 -0.41
CA GLN A 229 -11.11 7.76 -1.21
C GLN A 229 -11.23 6.23 -1.11
N ALA A 230 -11.32 5.70 0.12
CA ALA A 230 -11.49 4.25 0.33
C ALA A 230 -12.70 3.72 -0.45
N ALA A 231 -13.86 4.40 -0.35
CA ALA A 231 -15.09 4.01 -1.04
C ALA A 231 -14.97 4.01 -2.57
N ARG A 232 -14.15 4.93 -3.14
CA ARG A 232 -13.99 5.03 -4.60
C ARG A 232 -13.00 4.02 -5.18
N VAL A 233 -11.89 3.76 -4.47
CA VAL A 233 -10.76 3.03 -5.08
C VAL A 233 -10.67 1.56 -4.67
N SER A 234 -11.29 1.15 -3.54
CA SER A 234 -11.07 -0.20 -3.02
C SER A 234 -12.22 -1.16 -3.33
N ASP A 235 -11.85 -2.43 -3.49
CA ASP A 235 -12.79 -3.55 -3.61
C ASP A 235 -13.16 -4.08 -2.22
N ARG A 236 -12.20 -4.02 -1.26
CA ARG A 236 -12.36 -4.43 0.13
C ARG A 236 -11.87 -3.34 1.07
N THR A 237 -12.50 -3.23 2.22
CA THR A 237 -12.10 -2.27 3.26
C THR A 237 -11.95 -2.97 4.60
N ALA A 238 -10.82 -2.72 5.26
CA ALA A 238 -10.48 -3.24 6.58
C ALA A 238 -10.40 -2.08 7.58
N PHE A 239 -11.23 -2.13 8.62
CA PHE A 239 -11.26 -1.12 9.68
C PHE A 239 -10.37 -1.52 10.84
N PHE A 240 -9.42 -0.65 11.18
CA PHE A 240 -8.47 -0.81 12.28
C PHE A 240 -8.79 0.13 13.43
N TYR A 241 -8.69 -0.39 14.67
CA TYR A 241 -8.80 0.40 15.87
C TYR A 241 -7.88 -0.14 16.98
N MET A 242 -7.10 0.73 17.60
CA MET A 242 -6.19 0.39 18.71
C MET A 242 -5.34 -0.88 18.45
N GLY A 243 -4.70 -0.94 17.28
CA GLY A 243 -3.84 -2.05 16.89
C GLY A 243 -4.54 -3.34 16.47
N LYS A 244 -5.86 -3.36 16.41
CA LYS A 244 -6.67 -4.52 16.05
C LYS A 244 -7.40 -4.33 14.73
N LEU A 245 -7.58 -5.41 13.97
CA LEU A 245 -8.55 -5.46 12.90
C LEU A 245 -9.94 -5.66 13.51
N ILE A 246 -10.83 -4.71 13.28
CA ILE A 246 -12.19 -4.74 13.81
C ILE A 246 -13.13 -5.44 12.83
N GLU A 247 -13.11 -5.01 11.57
CA GLU A 247 -13.97 -5.57 10.52
C GLU A 247 -13.27 -5.49 9.17
N CYS A 248 -13.48 -6.49 8.30
CA CYS A 248 -13.05 -6.47 6.93
C CYS A 248 -14.11 -7.13 6.04
N ASP A 249 -14.58 -6.41 5.03
CA ASP A 249 -15.55 -6.93 4.07
C ASP A 249 -15.42 -6.20 2.72
N LEU A 250 -16.34 -6.48 1.77
CA LEU A 250 -16.48 -5.67 0.55
C LEU A 250 -16.68 -4.20 0.92
N THR A 251 -16.05 -3.33 0.18
CA THR A 251 -16.11 -1.89 0.43
C THR A 251 -17.53 -1.36 0.48
N GLU A 252 -18.38 -1.78 -0.46
CA GLU A 252 -19.80 -1.40 -0.48
C GLU A 252 -20.48 -1.77 0.85
N LYS A 253 -20.26 -3.01 1.35
CA LYS A 253 -20.89 -3.46 2.60
C LYS A 253 -20.39 -2.67 3.80
N ILE A 254 -19.07 -2.42 3.90
CA ILE A 254 -18.48 -1.64 4.99
C ILE A 254 -19.11 -0.24 5.05
N PHE A 255 -19.31 0.42 3.90
CA PHE A 255 -19.83 1.80 3.86
C PHE A 255 -21.35 1.93 3.90
N THR A 256 -22.11 0.86 3.61
CA THR A 256 -23.60 0.91 3.58
C THR A 256 -24.25 0.15 4.72
N ASN A 257 -23.73 -1.02 5.08
CA ASN A 257 -24.31 -1.89 6.09
C ASN A 257 -23.23 -2.73 6.80
N PRO A 258 -22.33 -2.08 7.56
CA PRO A 258 -21.29 -2.79 8.31
C PRO A 258 -21.92 -3.74 9.34
N SER A 259 -21.23 -4.84 9.63
CA SER A 259 -21.72 -5.86 10.56
C SER A 259 -21.53 -5.44 12.01
N LEU A 260 -20.56 -4.56 12.28
CA LEU A 260 -20.23 -4.11 13.62
C LEU A 260 -20.61 -2.65 13.84
N LYS A 261 -21.29 -2.39 14.97
CA LYS A 261 -21.66 -1.03 15.35
C LYS A 261 -20.46 -0.09 15.47
N GLN A 262 -19.33 -0.59 15.92
CA GLN A 262 -18.10 0.20 16.02
C GLN A 262 -17.63 0.72 14.65
N THR A 263 -17.77 -0.09 13.61
CA THR A 263 -17.49 0.30 12.22
C THR A 263 -18.50 1.36 11.74
N GLU A 264 -19.80 1.14 12.01
CA GLU A 264 -20.87 2.10 11.68
C GLU A 264 -20.62 3.47 12.35
N ASP A 265 -20.31 3.48 13.64
CA ASP A 265 -20.05 4.69 14.39
C ASP A 265 -18.83 5.45 13.84
N TYR A 266 -17.77 4.73 13.42
CA TYR A 266 -16.59 5.33 12.80
C TYR A 266 -16.92 5.97 11.45
N ILE A 267 -17.62 5.26 10.57
CA ILE A 267 -17.95 5.72 9.21
C ILE A 267 -18.93 6.91 9.25
N THR A 268 -19.87 6.90 10.19
CA THR A 268 -20.87 7.98 10.33
C THR A 268 -20.36 9.18 11.14
N GLY A 269 -19.09 9.17 11.60
CA GLY A 269 -18.49 10.25 12.38
C GLY A 269 -19.02 10.33 13.83
N ARG A 270 -19.68 9.30 14.33
CA ARG A 270 -20.18 9.20 15.71
C ARG A 270 -19.16 8.57 16.66
N PHE A 271 -17.95 8.40 16.20
CA PHE A 271 -16.86 7.77 16.91
C PHE A 271 -16.14 8.82 17.76
N GLY A 272 -16.36 8.81 19.07
CA GLY A 272 -15.78 9.76 20.03
C GLY A 272 -15.98 9.30 21.47
#